data_28e6f718df27d0a4878e2729f2f49685
#
_entry.id   28e6f718df27d0a4878e2729f2f49685
#
_cell.length_a   1.000
_cell.length_b   1.000
_cell.length_c   1.000
_cell.angle_alpha   90.00
_cell.angle_beta   90.00
_cell.angle_gamma   90.00
#
_symmetry.space_group_name_H-M   'P 1'
#
loop_
_entity.id
_entity.type
_entity.pdbx_description
1 polymer ?
#
loop_
_entity_poly.entity_id
_entity_poly.type
_entity_poly.pdbx_seq_one_letter_code
_entity_poly.pdbx_strand_id
1 'polypeptide(L)'
;LGEKFYQEADSYLGFVSDKLGISKRASAIMALFADRCDDSHIQFSDYTDFLDCRILSLLRYAKETQELVDKEYICRYKDEGLYYSIPMEVMEAFQHNEPYVPADVEELTARELFDKFDELFTRCRRRKIDKQVLIRKLRALVSMNEKLDFVKAMASFDVDTDDVDFPLFILFCTLFVINGDDDIRYHDLEFLYEEGEAAWRW
;
A
#
# COMPACT_ATOMS: atom_id res chain seq x y z
N LEU A 1 -20.64 -14.91 -2.68
CA LEU A 1 -21.18 -14.90 -1.30
C LEU A 1 -22.64 -14.45 -1.36
N GLY A 2 -23.56 -15.33 -0.98
CA GLY A 2 -25.01 -15.07 -1.03
C GLY A 2 -25.52 -14.49 0.30
N GLU A 3 -26.80 -14.06 0.31
CA GLU A 3 -27.46 -13.47 1.48
C GLU A 3 -27.46 -14.42 2.69
N LYS A 4 -27.68 -15.71 2.45
CA LYS A 4 -27.63 -16.76 3.46
C LYS A 4 -26.26 -16.81 4.17
N PHE A 5 -25.16 -16.70 3.43
CA PHE A 5 -23.81 -16.64 4.01
C PHE A 5 -23.66 -15.47 4.97
N TYR A 6 -24.11 -14.28 4.58
CA TYR A 6 -24.01 -13.09 5.43
C TYR A 6 -24.88 -13.19 6.67
N GLN A 7 -26.03 -13.88 6.61
CA GLN A 7 -26.88 -14.13 7.79
C GLN A 7 -26.22 -15.12 8.76
N GLU A 8 -25.65 -16.22 8.25
CA GLU A 8 -25.00 -17.24 9.08
C GLU A 8 -23.67 -16.76 9.68
N ALA A 9 -22.93 -15.94 8.96
CA ALA A 9 -21.63 -15.42 9.39
C ALA A 9 -21.72 -14.04 10.08
N ASP A 10 -22.89 -13.47 10.27
CA ASP A 10 -23.07 -12.07 10.70
C ASP A 10 -22.31 -11.71 11.98
N SER A 11 -22.32 -12.59 12.98
CA SER A 11 -21.62 -12.35 14.26
C SER A 11 -20.09 -12.34 14.09
N TYR A 12 -19.55 -13.24 13.26
CA TYR A 12 -18.13 -13.31 12.99
C TYR A 12 -17.65 -12.14 12.14
N LEU A 13 -18.41 -11.83 11.09
CA LEU A 13 -18.11 -10.68 10.23
C LEU A 13 -18.24 -9.36 10.99
N GLY A 14 -19.21 -9.25 11.89
CA GLY A 14 -19.38 -8.10 12.79
C GLY A 14 -18.16 -7.92 13.69
N PHE A 15 -17.70 -8.99 14.33
CA PHE A 15 -16.51 -8.95 15.19
C PHE A 15 -15.27 -8.48 14.42
N VAL A 16 -15.02 -9.03 13.23
CA VAL A 16 -13.88 -8.62 12.39
C VAL A 16 -14.04 -7.18 11.89
N SER A 17 -15.26 -6.81 11.46
CA SER A 17 -15.61 -5.46 11.03
C SER A 17 -15.28 -4.42 12.10
N ASP A 18 -15.73 -4.66 13.33
CA ASP A 18 -15.51 -3.75 14.46
C ASP A 18 -14.04 -3.67 14.83
N LYS A 19 -13.33 -4.80 14.83
CA LYS A 19 -11.93 -4.87 15.21
C LYS A 19 -11.01 -4.19 14.20
N LEU A 20 -11.29 -4.34 12.90
CA LEU A 20 -10.48 -3.76 11.81
C LEU A 20 -11.01 -2.40 11.32
N GLY A 21 -12.18 -1.98 11.79
CA GLY A 21 -12.84 -0.74 11.35
C GLY A 21 -13.20 -0.76 9.86
N ILE A 22 -13.53 -1.93 9.29
CA ILE A 22 -13.90 -2.13 7.89
C ILE A 22 -15.37 -2.55 7.77
N SER A 23 -15.92 -2.51 6.55
CA SER A 23 -17.28 -3.00 6.34
C SER A 23 -17.38 -4.53 6.53
N LYS A 24 -18.55 -5.05 6.91
CA LYS A 24 -18.78 -6.50 7.03
C LYS A 24 -18.49 -7.25 5.73
N ARG A 25 -18.71 -6.61 4.58
CA ARG A 25 -18.40 -7.20 3.28
C ARG A 25 -16.89 -7.24 3.02
N ALA A 26 -16.17 -6.19 3.42
CA ALA A 26 -14.71 -6.17 3.38
C ALA A 26 -14.12 -7.23 4.33
N SER A 27 -14.73 -7.46 5.50
CA SER A 27 -14.33 -8.54 6.41
C SER A 27 -14.43 -9.93 5.77
N ALA A 28 -15.46 -10.17 4.97
CA ALA A 28 -15.58 -11.42 4.22
C ALA A 28 -14.47 -11.59 3.16
N ILE A 29 -14.11 -10.50 2.46
CA ILE A 29 -13.00 -10.52 1.50
C ILE A 29 -11.66 -10.68 2.21
N MET A 30 -11.47 -10.01 3.35
CA MET A 30 -10.26 -10.17 4.16
C MET A 30 -10.08 -11.62 4.64
N ALA A 31 -11.16 -12.27 5.04
CA ALA A 31 -11.13 -13.69 5.45
C ALA A 31 -10.72 -14.62 4.30
N LEU A 32 -11.19 -14.36 3.07
CA LEU A 32 -10.75 -15.10 1.89
C LEU A 32 -9.25 -14.90 1.63
N PHE A 33 -8.76 -13.69 1.73
CA PHE A 33 -7.33 -13.42 1.52
C PHE A 33 -6.47 -14.02 2.64
N ALA A 34 -6.95 -14.00 3.90
CA ALA A 34 -6.25 -14.61 5.02
C ALA A 34 -6.14 -16.14 4.90
N ASP A 35 -7.10 -16.81 4.26
CA ASP A 35 -7.04 -18.26 3.96
C ASP A 35 -5.86 -18.63 3.04
N ARG A 36 -5.36 -17.66 2.26
CA ARG A 36 -4.21 -17.84 1.36
C ARG A 36 -3.06 -16.89 1.68
N CYS A 37 -2.87 -16.57 2.95
CA CYS A 37 -1.86 -15.62 3.37
C CYS A 37 -0.42 -16.03 3.10
N ASP A 38 -0.16 -17.33 2.89
CA ASP A 38 1.15 -17.85 2.52
C ASP A 38 1.48 -17.61 1.04
N ASP A 39 0.47 -17.28 0.22
CA ASP A 39 0.65 -16.96 -1.19
C ASP A 39 1.05 -15.48 -1.35
N SER A 40 2.19 -15.24 -1.98
CA SER A 40 2.65 -13.87 -2.30
C SER A 40 1.82 -13.20 -3.40
N HIS A 41 1.03 -13.98 -4.13
CA HIS A 41 0.27 -13.53 -5.31
C HIS A 41 -1.13 -14.12 -5.28
N ILE A 42 -2.06 -13.45 -4.61
CA ILE A 42 -3.45 -13.87 -4.52
C ILE A 42 -4.27 -13.21 -5.64
N GLN A 43 -5.03 -14.00 -6.38
CA GLN A 43 -5.97 -13.50 -7.41
C GLN A 43 -7.41 -13.88 -7.08
N PHE A 44 -8.37 -13.10 -7.58
CA PHE A 44 -9.78 -13.50 -7.49
C PHE A 44 -10.11 -14.80 -8.24
N SER A 45 -9.36 -15.13 -9.29
CA SER A 45 -9.48 -16.41 -10.00
C SER A 45 -9.26 -17.62 -9.10
N ASP A 46 -8.42 -17.48 -8.06
CA ASP A 46 -8.06 -18.59 -7.16
C ASP A 46 -9.26 -19.04 -6.30
N TYR A 47 -10.28 -18.20 -6.20
CA TYR A 47 -11.48 -18.48 -5.42
C TYR A 47 -12.69 -18.92 -6.26
N THR A 48 -12.59 -18.92 -7.60
CA THR A 48 -13.74 -19.24 -8.47
C THR A 48 -14.24 -20.65 -8.26
N ASP A 49 -13.33 -21.62 -8.17
CA ASP A 49 -13.67 -23.03 -7.96
C ASP A 49 -14.16 -23.29 -6.54
N PHE A 50 -13.49 -22.68 -5.54
CA PHE A 50 -13.89 -22.81 -4.13
C PHE A 50 -15.29 -22.24 -3.85
N LEU A 51 -15.61 -21.11 -4.47
CA LEU A 51 -16.90 -20.42 -4.28
C LEU A 51 -17.97 -20.84 -5.30
N ASP A 52 -17.66 -21.77 -6.21
CA ASP A 52 -18.51 -22.19 -7.33
C ASP A 52 -19.16 -20.98 -8.02
N CYS A 53 -18.32 -20.03 -8.43
CA CYS A 53 -18.81 -18.80 -9.06
C CYS A 53 -17.91 -18.34 -10.22
N ARG A 54 -18.46 -17.46 -11.06
CA ARG A 54 -17.68 -16.83 -12.13
C ARG A 54 -16.88 -15.65 -11.57
N ILE A 55 -15.70 -15.39 -12.12
CA ILE A 55 -14.84 -14.26 -11.74
C ILE A 55 -15.59 -12.92 -11.73
N LEU A 56 -16.49 -12.70 -12.67
CA LEU A 56 -17.33 -11.49 -12.72
C LEU A 56 -18.18 -11.29 -11.46
N SER A 57 -18.53 -12.37 -10.76
CA SER A 57 -19.26 -12.30 -9.50
C SER A 57 -18.39 -11.80 -8.36
N LEU A 58 -17.08 -12.00 -8.44
CA LEU A 58 -16.10 -11.52 -7.45
C LEU A 58 -15.70 -10.07 -7.70
N LEU A 59 -15.67 -9.62 -8.96
CA LEU A 59 -15.38 -8.22 -9.30
C LEU A 59 -16.40 -7.22 -8.71
N ARG A 60 -17.59 -7.68 -8.36
CA ARG A 60 -18.59 -6.86 -7.62
C ARG A 60 -18.11 -6.40 -6.24
N TYR A 61 -17.05 -7.02 -5.70
CA TYR A 61 -16.42 -6.66 -4.43
C TYR A 61 -15.25 -5.69 -4.58
N ALA A 62 -15.13 -5.03 -5.72
CA ALA A 62 -14.04 -4.08 -5.99
C ALA A 62 -13.98 -2.94 -4.96
N LYS A 63 -15.13 -2.47 -4.45
CA LYS A 63 -15.18 -1.43 -3.41
C LYS A 63 -14.63 -1.92 -2.08
N GLU A 64 -15.02 -3.12 -1.68
CA GLU A 64 -14.57 -3.76 -0.45
C GLU A 64 -13.07 -4.09 -0.50
N THR A 65 -12.60 -4.52 -1.67
CA THR A 65 -11.17 -4.73 -1.91
C THR A 65 -10.40 -3.42 -1.87
N GLN A 66 -10.95 -2.35 -2.46
CA GLN A 66 -10.33 -1.02 -2.39
C GLN A 66 -10.30 -0.50 -0.95
N GLU A 67 -11.35 -0.72 -0.15
CA GLU A 67 -11.38 -0.38 1.28
C GLU A 67 -10.21 -1.06 2.03
N LEU A 68 -9.92 -2.34 1.73
CA LEU A 68 -8.80 -3.06 2.34
C LEU A 68 -7.44 -2.50 1.90
N VAL A 69 -7.30 -2.12 0.63
CA VAL A 69 -6.08 -1.47 0.13
C VAL A 69 -5.89 -0.09 0.77
N ASP A 70 -6.96 0.71 0.87
CA ASP A 70 -6.89 2.06 1.46
C ASP A 70 -6.54 2.05 2.94
N LYS A 71 -6.91 0.99 3.65
CA LYS A 71 -6.56 0.76 5.06
C LYS A 71 -5.29 -0.06 5.25
N GLU A 72 -4.60 -0.38 4.16
CA GLU A 72 -3.31 -1.08 4.15
C GLU A 72 -3.37 -2.52 4.73
N TYR A 73 -4.55 -3.11 4.80
CA TYR A 73 -4.68 -4.53 5.16
C TYR A 73 -4.22 -5.47 4.06
N ILE A 74 -4.29 -5.02 2.80
CA ILE A 74 -3.76 -5.74 1.64
C ILE A 74 -2.99 -4.81 0.71
N CYS A 75 -1.99 -5.34 0.03
CA CYS A 75 -1.28 -4.69 -1.06
C CYS A 75 -1.82 -5.17 -2.40
N ARG A 76 -1.83 -4.28 -3.40
CA ARG A 76 -2.23 -4.59 -4.77
C ARG A 76 -1.07 -4.37 -5.71
N TYR A 77 -0.82 -5.35 -6.57
CA TYR A 77 0.21 -5.26 -7.62
C TYR A 77 -0.42 -5.38 -8.99
N LYS A 78 0.18 -4.69 -9.95
CA LYS A 78 -0.12 -4.81 -11.37
C LYS A 78 1.16 -5.25 -12.07
N ASP A 79 1.28 -6.55 -12.31
CA ASP A 79 2.29 -7.07 -13.24
C ASP A 79 1.57 -7.61 -14.48
N GLU A 80 1.63 -8.89 -14.76
CA GLU A 80 0.88 -9.55 -15.84
C GLU A 80 -0.61 -9.78 -15.49
N GLY A 81 -1.07 -9.28 -14.33
CA GLY A 81 -2.42 -9.41 -13.80
C GLY A 81 -2.65 -8.57 -12.55
N LEU A 82 -3.84 -8.67 -11.98
CA LEU A 82 -4.20 -8.01 -10.73
C LEU A 82 -3.99 -9.00 -9.57
N TYR A 83 -2.93 -8.78 -8.81
CA TYR A 83 -2.55 -9.60 -7.67
C TYR A 83 -2.70 -8.82 -6.36
N TYR A 84 -2.89 -9.57 -5.29
CA TYR A 84 -2.94 -9.05 -3.93
C TYR A 84 -2.03 -9.85 -3.01
N SER A 85 -1.58 -9.25 -1.92
CA SER A 85 -0.96 -9.93 -0.79
C SER A 85 -1.32 -9.25 0.50
N ILE A 86 -1.18 -9.96 1.62
CA ILE A 86 -1.30 -9.38 2.95
C ILE A 86 0.10 -8.99 3.43
N PRO A 87 0.33 -7.73 3.85
CA PRO A 87 1.61 -7.32 4.46
C PRO A 87 1.97 -8.18 5.67
N MET A 88 3.25 -8.44 5.87
CA MET A 88 3.73 -9.25 7.00
C MET A 88 3.31 -8.65 8.34
N GLU A 89 3.35 -7.33 8.46
CA GLU A 89 2.98 -6.59 9.68
C GLU A 89 1.50 -6.78 10.04
N VAL A 90 0.63 -6.92 9.03
CA VAL A 90 -0.80 -7.24 9.23
C VAL A 90 -0.95 -8.68 9.71
N MET A 91 -0.19 -9.60 9.14
CA MET A 91 -0.22 -11.02 9.55
C MET A 91 0.30 -11.20 10.98
N GLU A 92 1.38 -10.52 11.34
CA GLU A 92 1.93 -10.55 12.70
C GLU A 92 0.90 -9.99 13.71
N ALA A 93 0.25 -8.86 13.41
CA ALA A 93 -0.80 -8.30 14.24
C ALA A 93 -1.97 -9.29 14.43
N PHE A 94 -2.37 -10.00 13.38
CA PHE A 94 -3.41 -11.03 13.46
C PHE A 94 -2.98 -12.23 14.31
N GLN A 95 -1.75 -12.72 14.15
CA GLN A 95 -1.21 -13.83 14.94
C GLN A 95 -1.15 -13.50 16.44
N HIS A 96 -0.79 -12.27 16.78
CA HIS A 96 -0.73 -11.81 18.16
C HIS A 96 -2.06 -11.28 18.70
N ASN A 97 -3.13 -11.32 17.88
CA ASN A 97 -4.45 -10.78 18.21
C ASN A 97 -4.40 -9.28 18.61
N GLU A 98 -3.46 -8.55 18.03
CA GLU A 98 -3.28 -7.12 18.22
C GLU A 98 -3.97 -6.33 17.10
N PRO A 99 -4.45 -5.10 17.37
CA PRO A 99 -4.94 -4.25 16.29
C PRO A 99 -3.76 -3.84 15.40
N TYR A 100 -3.88 -4.06 14.09
CA TYR A 100 -2.96 -3.44 13.15
C TYR A 100 -3.23 -1.95 13.12
N VAL A 101 -2.23 -1.18 13.50
CA VAL A 101 -2.22 0.28 13.35
C VAL A 101 -1.20 0.58 12.28
N PRO A 102 -1.60 1.14 11.11
CA PRO A 102 -0.63 1.67 10.15
C PRO A 102 0.30 2.62 10.91
N ALA A 103 1.61 2.51 10.68
CA ALA A 103 2.60 3.27 11.44
C ALA A 103 2.19 4.75 11.51
N ASP A 104 1.88 5.22 12.73
CA ASP A 104 1.53 6.60 12.98
C ASP A 104 2.68 7.49 12.51
N VAL A 105 2.31 8.53 11.79
CA VAL A 105 3.28 9.50 11.27
C VAL A 105 3.57 10.47 12.39
N GLU A 106 4.68 10.26 13.09
CA GLU A 106 5.14 11.11 14.17
C GLU A 106 5.86 12.38 13.65
N GLU A 107 5.96 13.43 14.49
CA GLU A 107 6.88 14.54 14.23
C GLU A 107 8.32 14.00 14.30
N LEU A 108 8.99 13.98 13.14
CA LEU A 108 10.31 13.39 12.97
C LEU A 108 11.40 14.48 12.97
N THR A 109 12.62 14.09 13.28
CA THR A 109 13.80 14.86 12.89
C THR A 109 14.05 14.75 11.38
N ALA A 110 14.85 15.64 10.83
CA ALA A 110 15.18 15.59 9.39
C ALA A 110 15.81 14.23 9.00
N ARG A 111 16.67 13.65 9.85
CA ARG A 111 17.29 12.35 9.58
C ARG A 111 16.26 11.22 9.58
N GLU A 112 15.41 11.17 10.59
CA GLU A 112 14.36 10.16 10.69
C GLU A 112 13.36 10.26 9.53
N LEU A 113 13.07 11.47 9.04
CA LEU A 113 12.23 11.65 7.87
C LEU A 113 12.84 10.99 6.62
N PHE A 114 14.14 11.19 6.37
CA PHE A 114 14.81 10.55 5.25
C PHE A 114 14.94 9.04 5.41
N ASP A 115 15.19 8.55 6.63
CA ASP A 115 15.21 7.11 6.93
C ASP A 115 13.83 6.48 6.63
N LYS A 116 12.72 7.18 6.95
CA LYS A 116 11.35 6.76 6.61
C LYS A 116 11.08 6.79 5.11
N PHE A 117 11.57 7.79 4.39
CA PHE A 117 11.46 7.82 2.93
C PHE A 117 12.19 6.62 2.30
N ASP A 118 13.42 6.33 2.74
CA ASP A 118 14.20 5.18 2.23
C ASP A 118 13.49 3.85 2.52
N GLU A 119 12.93 3.69 3.72
CA GLU A 119 12.11 2.52 4.07
C GLU A 119 10.93 2.35 3.10
N LEU A 120 10.18 3.43 2.82
CA LEU A 120 9.02 3.39 1.91
C LEU A 120 9.43 3.05 0.48
N PHE A 121 10.51 3.64 -0.02
CA PHE A 121 11.03 3.31 -1.35
C PHE A 121 11.53 1.86 -1.42
N THR A 122 12.20 1.38 -0.39
CA THR A 122 12.63 -0.02 -0.29
C THR A 122 11.43 -0.98 -0.29
N ARG A 123 10.35 -0.65 0.43
CA ARG A 123 9.11 -1.44 0.44
C ARG A 123 8.43 -1.45 -0.94
N CYS A 124 8.39 -0.32 -1.62
CA CYS A 124 7.83 -0.23 -2.97
C CYS A 124 8.68 -1.01 -3.98
N ARG A 125 10.02 -0.87 -3.95
CA ARG A 125 10.96 -1.62 -4.79
C ARG A 125 10.84 -3.14 -4.61
N ARG A 126 10.58 -3.58 -3.37
CA ARG A 126 10.33 -5.00 -3.04
C ARG A 126 8.88 -5.42 -3.27
N ARG A 127 8.06 -4.56 -3.89
CA ARG A 127 6.64 -4.81 -4.18
C ARG A 127 5.79 -5.11 -2.93
N LYS A 128 6.22 -4.66 -1.76
CA LYS A 128 5.44 -4.77 -0.52
C LYS A 128 4.34 -3.71 -0.41
N ILE A 129 4.48 -2.59 -1.10
CA ILE A 129 3.47 -1.56 -1.27
C ILE A 129 3.43 -1.13 -2.74
N ASP A 130 2.26 -0.75 -3.23
CA ASP A 130 2.12 -0.19 -4.57
C ASP A 130 2.51 1.29 -4.63
N LYS A 131 2.68 1.82 -5.85
CA LYS A 131 3.06 3.21 -6.10
C LYS A 131 2.06 4.20 -5.50
N GLN A 132 0.76 3.91 -5.50
CA GLN A 132 -0.26 4.81 -4.97
C GLN A 132 -0.17 4.89 -3.44
N VAL A 133 0.06 3.75 -2.79
CA VAL A 133 0.30 3.70 -1.34
C VAL A 133 1.59 4.44 -0.98
N LEU A 134 2.67 4.25 -1.75
CA LEU A 134 3.91 4.99 -1.59
C LEU A 134 3.66 6.50 -1.63
N ILE A 135 3.04 7.01 -2.70
CA ILE A 135 2.77 8.45 -2.87
C ILE A 135 1.94 9.00 -1.71
N ARG A 136 0.89 8.29 -1.31
CA ARG A 136 0.05 8.69 -0.19
C ARG A 136 0.84 8.80 1.12
N LYS A 137 1.71 7.82 1.41
CA LYS A 137 2.56 7.83 2.61
C LYS A 137 3.62 8.92 2.57
N LEU A 138 4.24 9.16 1.43
CA LEU A 138 5.19 10.27 1.26
C LEU A 138 4.52 11.62 1.51
N ARG A 139 3.31 11.83 0.97
CA ARG A 139 2.52 13.04 1.22
C ARG A 139 2.17 13.23 2.69
N ALA A 140 1.74 12.16 3.35
CA ALA A 140 1.44 12.19 4.78
C ALA A 140 2.68 12.58 5.60
N LEU A 141 3.83 11.96 5.34
CA LEU A 141 5.09 12.29 6.00
C LEU A 141 5.49 13.75 5.81
N VAL A 142 5.39 14.27 4.58
CA VAL A 142 5.70 15.66 4.27
C VAL A 142 4.74 16.60 5.00
N SER A 143 3.43 16.37 4.90
CA SER A 143 2.41 17.21 5.51
C SER A 143 2.52 17.29 7.05
N MET A 144 2.86 16.18 7.70
CA MET A 144 2.99 16.17 9.16
C MET A 144 4.31 16.78 9.66
N ASN A 145 5.29 16.94 8.77
CA ASN A 145 6.62 17.45 9.11
C ASN A 145 6.93 18.81 8.45
N GLU A 146 5.91 19.64 8.21
CA GLU A 146 6.03 20.96 7.56
C GLU A 146 7.00 21.92 8.28
N LYS A 147 7.29 21.68 9.55
CA LYS A 147 8.21 22.51 10.33
C LYS A 147 9.69 22.29 9.94
N LEU A 148 10.02 21.16 9.32
CA LEU A 148 11.39 20.83 8.91
C LEU A 148 11.86 21.72 7.77
N ASP A 149 13.11 22.14 7.82
CA ASP A 149 13.71 23.04 6.82
C ASP A 149 13.72 22.42 5.41
N PHE A 150 13.88 21.09 5.32
CA PHE A 150 13.75 20.38 4.05
C PHE A 150 12.37 20.56 3.44
N VAL A 151 11.31 20.35 4.23
CA VAL A 151 9.91 20.47 3.74
C VAL A 151 9.59 21.92 3.35
N LYS A 152 10.06 22.89 4.12
CA LYS A 152 9.95 24.32 3.77
C LYS A 152 10.71 24.66 2.49
N ALA A 153 11.92 24.11 2.33
CA ALA A 153 12.72 24.31 1.11
C ALA A 153 12.01 23.67 -0.10
N MET A 154 11.42 22.50 0.04
CA MET A 154 10.65 21.82 -1.01
C MET A 154 9.52 22.71 -1.54
N ALA A 155 8.78 23.37 -0.65
CA ALA A 155 7.75 24.34 -1.04
C ALA A 155 8.32 25.54 -1.83
N SER A 156 9.58 25.93 -1.55
CA SER A 156 10.25 27.03 -2.28
C SER A 156 10.72 26.64 -3.68
N PHE A 157 10.81 25.35 -3.98
CA PHE A 157 11.13 24.81 -5.32
C PHE A 157 9.88 24.55 -6.18
N ASP A 158 8.71 24.99 -5.71
CA ASP A 158 7.43 24.78 -6.40
C ASP A 158 7.11 23.30 -6.69
N VAL A 159 7.60 22.43 -5.81
CA VAL A 159 7.30 20.99 -5.88
C VAL A 159 5.92 20.75 -5.29
N ASP A 160 4.95 20.54 -6.17
CA ASP A 160 3.59 20.19 -5.76
C ASP A 160 3.54 18.70 -5.36
N THR A 161 3.02 18.43 -4.16
CA THR A 161 2.81 17.05 -3.70
C THR A 161 1.82 16.28 -4.57
N ASP A 162 1.01 16.97 -5.37
CA ASP A 162 0.08 16.37 -6.33
C ASP A 162 0.72 16.08 -7.69
N ASP A 163 1.93 16.58 -7.94
CA ASP A 163 2.68 16.32 -9.15
C ASP A 163 3.09 14.83 -9.26
N VAL A 164 3.13 14.35 -10.51
CA VAL A 164 3.63 13.00 -10.84
C VAL A 164 5.11 12.85 -10.53
N ASP A 165 5.86 13.95 -10.51
CA ASP A 165 7.30 13.99 -10.24
C ASP A 165 7.63 14.10 -8.74
N PHE A 166 6.63 14.34 -7.87
CA PHE A 166 6.82 14.41 -6.43
C PHE A 166 7.57 13.22 -5.83
N PRO A 167 7.16 11.94 -6.07
CA PRO A 167 7.90 10.80 -5.53
C PRO A 167 9.32 10.71 -6.08
N LEU A 168 9.56 11.14 -7.31
CA LEU A 168 10.88 11.19 -7.92
C LEU A 168 11.78 12.21 -7.20
N PHE A 169 11.27 13.40 -6.94
CA PHE A 169 12.00 14.43 -6.21
C PHE A 169 12.40 13.94 -4.81
N ILE A 170 11.47 13.32 -4.07
CA ILE A 170 11.75 12.78 -2.74
C ILE A 170 12.80 11.66 -2.82
N LEU A 171 12.73 10.78 -3.82
CA LEU A 171 13.72 9.72 -4.01
C LEU A 171 15.12 10.29 -4.26
N PHE A 172 15.24 11.30 -5.12
CA PHE A 172 16.50 11.99 -5.37
C PHE A 172 17.12 12.54 -4.08
N CYS A 173 16.32 13.29 -3.32
CA CYS A 173 16.78 13.84 -2.05
C CYS A 173 17.18 12.74 -1.05
N THR A 174 16.44 11.63 -1.03
CA THR A 174 16.70 10.51 -0.12
C THR A 174 18.02 9.83 -0.47
N LEU A 175 18.25 9.49 -1.73
CA LEU A 175 19.50 8.87 -2.19
C LEU A 175 20.70 9.77 -1.90
N PHE A 176 20.58 11.06 -2.16
CA PHE A 176 21.63 12.02 -1.86
C PHE A 176 21.96 12.10 -0.35
N VAL A 177 20.93 12.18 0.50
CA VAL A 177 21.11 12.35 1.95
C VAL A 177 21.56 11.07 2.64
N ILE A 178 21.03 9.92 2.25
CA ILE A 178 21.31 8.63 2.89
C ILE A 178 22.61 8.03 2.38
N ASN A 179 22.80 8.00 1.06
CA ASN A 179 23.94 7.31 0.42
C ASN A 179 25.07 8.25 0.03
N GLY A 180 24.82 9.56 -0.03
CA GLY A 180 25.77 10.52 -0.59
C GLY A 180 25.91 10.38 -2.11
N ASP A 181 24.93 9.71 -2.75
CA ASP A 181 24.94 9.48 -4.20
C ASP A 181 24.54 10.76 -4.93
N ASP A 182 25.45 11.28 -5.75
CA ASP A 182 25.23 12.38 -6.69
C ASP A 182 24.90 11.85 -8.11
N ASP A 183 24.92 10.52 -8.28
CA ASP A 183 24.71 9.84 -9.56
C ASP A 183 23.58 8.81 -9.44
N ILE A 184 22.40 9.15 -9.96
CA ILE A 184 21.22 8.29 -9.92
C ILE A 184 21.11 7.54 -11.25
N ARG A 185 21.07 6.22 -11.16
CA ARG A 185 20.97 5.34 -12.32
C ARG A 185 19.52 5.03 -12.66
N TYR A 186 19.25 4.77 -13.93
CA TYR A 186 17.90 4.43 -14.41
C TYR A 186 17.23 3.29 -13.60
N HIS A 187 17.98 2.25 -13.24
CA HIS A 187 17.44 1.12 -12.47
C HIS A 187 17.01 1.52 -11.04
N ASP A 188 17.49 2.63 -10.50
CA ASP A 188 17.07 3.15 -9.21
C ASP A 188 15.67 3.77 -9.27
N LEU A 189 15.22 4.10 -10.48
CA LEU A 189 13.96 4.78 -10.76
C LEU A 189 12.88 3.85 -11.33
N GLU A 190 13.30 2.70 -11.91
CA GLU A 190 12.46 1.80 -12.70
C GLU A 190 11.17 1.38 -11.98
N PHE A 191 11.23 1.16 -10.66
CA PHE A 191 10.07 0.76 -9.87
C PHE A 191 9.00 1.86 -9.70
N LEU A 192 9.32 3.12 -10.02
CA LEU A 192 8.36 4.25 -10.00
C LEU A 192 7.61 4.41 -11.31
N TYR A 193 8.07 3.79 -12.39
CA TYR A 193 7.47 3.90 -13.71
C TYR A 193 6.90 2.57 -14.16
N GLU A 194 5.73 2.58 -14.78
CA GLU A 194 5.21 1.40 -15.48
C GLU A 194 6.06 1.13 -16.73
N GLU A 195 6.24 -0.16 -17.09
CA GLU A 195 6.97 -0.55 -18.29
C GLU A 195 6.44 0.21 -19.52
N GLY A 196 7.29 0.99 -20.17
CA GLY A 196 6.97 1.78 -21.35
C GLY A 196 6.80 3.30 -21.15
N GLU A 197 6.56 3.80 -19.92
CA GLU A 197 6.44 5.25 -19.67
C GLU A 197 7.79 5.93 -19.45
N ALA A 198 8.76 5.23 -18.90
CA ALA A 198 10.06 5.79 -18.49
C ALA A 198 10.99 6.16 -19.65
N ALA A 199 10.84 5.52 -20.79
CA ALA A 199 11.84 5.60 -21.87
C ALA A 199 11.89 6.95 -22.62
N TRP A 200 10.91 7.85 -22.43
CA TRP A 200 10.72 8.98 -23.37
C TRP A 200 10.52 10.35 -22.73
N ARG A 201 10.66 10.50 -21.42
CA ARG A 201 10.43 11.80 -20.75
C ARG A 201 11.69 12.57 -20.35
N TRP A 202 12.88 12.03 -20.65
CA TRP A 202 14.18 12.71 -20.35
C TRP A 202 15.04 12.88 -21.60
#